data_5fa397611c91cfd5aa226e7d5f5a76f7
#
_entry.id   5fa397611c91cfd5aa226e7d5f5a76f7
#
_cell.length_a   1.000
_cell.length_b   1.000
_cell.length_c   1.000
_cell.angle_alpha   90.00
_cell.angle_beta   90.00
_cell.angle_gamma   90.00
#
_symmetry.space_group_name_H-M   'P 1'
#
loop_
_entity.id
_entity.type
_entity.pdbx_description
1 polymer ?
#
loop_
_entity_poly.entity_id
_entity_poly.type
_entity_poly.pdbx_seq_one_letter_code
_entity_poly.pdbx_strand_id
1 'polypeptide(L)'
;MSETMRLTVKDFKSDQTVRWCPGCGDYAILAQMQKILPDLGLPKEKIVFISGIGCSSRFPYYMNTYGIHSIHGRAPTLATGLKIANPDLSIWVITGDGDGLSIGGNHLLHALRRNIDINIILFNNRIYGLTKGQYSPTSLPGHRTKSSPMGSIEQSFNPLGVAIGAEATFVARTIDTNIKHMAEILRRAAEHKGTSFVEIYQNCVIFNNNAWEYATEAHVKDENILVLEHGKPMIFGKNRDKGIRLNELDPEIVSLDRVAQEDLLMHNEFSPEPSLAYLLTRMRRPQFPEPIGVFRSVEKPTYSELLLGQVEESIRTKGKGDLRKLYQAADTWQVIAETEKVETNGRTPRVEAGAPVGSENDEEYTGVLFHGEQTSDPFAGQHSIMTDTLADLKPRKPLIAHGDISLAEAIDQLKALNVGLMTLVDDTGKLVGVFTEGDVFKKVVGQIDDLSQAKVKDYMTPRVTTLKPETTIAYALHLMCLHGFRHVLIVDDEGKPDGVLSFRAVVRYLKKEFASLS
;
A
#
# COMPACT_ATOMS: atom_id res chain seq x y z
N MET A 1 -1.85 41.04 -16.44
CA MET A 1 -0.98 39.90 -16.18
C MET A 1 -0.67 39.95 -14.68
N SER A 2 -1.24 39.05 -13.86
CA SER A 2 -0.91 39.02 -12.43
C SER A 2 0.54 38.54 -12.31
N GLU A 3 1.37 39.30 -11.61
CA GLU A 3 2.68 38.83 -11.20
C GLU A 3 2.50 37.49 -10.45
N THR A 4 2.92 36.41 -11.08
CA THR A 4 2.96 35.10 -10.44
C THR A 4 3.99 35.20 -9.31
N MET A 5 3.52 35.28 -8.10
CA MET A 5 4.35 35.37 -6.89
C MET A 5 5.27 34.14 -6.86
N ARG A 6 6.58 34.36 -7.04
CA ARG A 6 7.57 33.29 -7.07
C ARG A 6 7.65 32.62 -5.70
N LEU A 7 7.26 31.35 -5.63
CA LEU A 7 7.34 30.55 -4.41
C LEU A 7 8.79 30.42 -3.94
N THR A 8 8.98 30.34 -2.64
CA THR A 8 10.27 30.19 -1.98
C THR A 8 10.31 28.92 -1.14
N VAL A 9 11.49 28.54 -0.64
CA VAL A 9 11.66 27.40 0.27
C VAL A 9 10.72 27.46 1.48
N LYS A 10 10.45 28.66 2.01
CA LYS A 10 9.57 28.87 3.17
C LYS A 10 8.12 28.47 2.88
N ASP A 11 7.67 28.67 1.65
CA ASP A 11 6.31 28.36 1.23
C ASP A 11 6.02 26.86 1.21
N PHE A 12 7.07 26.01 1.16
CA PHE A 12 6.98 24.57 1.17
C PHE A 12 7.22 23.93 2.55
N LYS A 13 7.53 24.72 3.57
CA LYS A 13 7.67 24.24 4.95
C LYS A 13 6.33 24.28 5.66
N SER A 14 5.93 23.15 6.28
CA SER A 14 4.76 23.13 7.16
C SER A 14 5.07 23.78 8.52
N ASP A 15 4.04 24.01 9.31
CA ASP A 15 4.12 24.47 10.69
C ASP A 15 4.43 23.33 11.69
N GLN A 16 4.53 22.09 11.20
CA GLN A 16 4.73 20.92 12.04
C GLN A 16 6.18 20.77 12.51
N THR A 17 6.35 20.47 13.78
CA THR A 17 7.67 20.12 14.32
C THR A 17 8.11 18.76 13.77
N VAL A 18 9.29 18.71 13.17
CA VAL A 18 9.88 17.47 12.67
C VAL A 18 10.23 16.53 13.82
N ARG A 19 9.78 15.28 13.76
CA ARG A 19 9.87 14.27 14.84
C ARG A 19 10.85 13.14 14.55
N TRP A 20 11.74 13.29 13.59
CA TRP A 20 12.82 12.33 13.36
C TRP A 20 13.91 12.43 14.43
N CYS A 21 14.72 11.39 14.53
CA CYS A 21 15.85 11.35 15.47
C CYS A 21 16.88 12.43 15.09
N PRO A 22 17.53 13.10 16.06
CA PRO A 22 18.62 14.02 15.75
C PRO A 22 19.72 13.34 14.94
N GLY A 23 20.14 13.96 13.83
CA GLY A 23 21.17 13.43 12.92
C GLY A 23 20.66 12.42 11.87
N CYS A 24 19.36 12.13 11.83
CA CYS A 24 18.75 11.26 10.83
C CYS A 24 18.90 11.86 9.42
N GLY A 25 19.25 11.01 8.43
CA GLY A 25 19.38 11.43 7.03
C GLY A 25 18.10 11.99 6.40
N ASP A 26 16.92 11.65 6.95
CA ASP A 26 15.62 12.16 6.50
C ASP A 26 15.56 13.70 6.51
N TYR A 27 16.25 14.36 7.43
CA TYR A 27 16.33 15.84 7.48
C TYR A 27 16.97 16.43 6.24
N ALA A 28 18.06 15.80 5.75
CA ALA A 28 18.75 16.27 4.56
C ALA A 28 17.88 16.12 3.31
N ILE A 29 17.17 15.00 3.20
CA ILE A 29 16.27 14.72 2.07
C ILE A 29 15.09 15.70 2.09
N LEU A 30 14.48 15.94 3.25
CA LEU A 30 13.40 16.94 3.40
C LEU A 30 13.85 18.34 2.99
N ALA A 31 15.02 18.77 3.50
CA ALA A 31 15.56 20.08 3.20
C ALA A 31 15.83 20.26 1.69
N GLN A 32 16.34 19.22 1.03
CA GLN A 32 16.59 19.26 -0.42
C GLN A 32 15.28 19.27 -1.22
N MET A 33 14.30 18.46 -0.84
CA MET A 33 12.99 18.48 -1.50
C MET A 33 12.36 19.88 -1.41
N GLN A 34 12.31 20.46 -0.22
CA GLN A 34 11.81 21.83 -0.01
C GLN A 34 12.56 22.89 -0.83
N LYS A 35 13.85 22.64 -1.11
CA LYS A 35 14.69 23.55 -1.88
C LYS A 35 14.48 23.47 -3.39
N ILE A 36 14.20 22.29 -3.93
CA ILE A 36 14.02 22.12 -5.38
C ILE A 36 12.61 22.47 -5.85
N LEU A 37 11.58 22.33 -5.00
CA LEU A 37 10.18 22.56 -5.41
C LEU A 37 9.90 23.96 -5.97
N PRO A 38 10.45 25.07 -5.41
CA PRO A 38 10.31 26.39 -6.03
C PRO A 38 10.84 26.47 -7.46
N ASP A 39 11.92 25.73 -7.76
CA ASP A 39 12.56 25.72 -9.07
C ASP A 39 11.72 24.98 -10.13
N LEU A 40 10.81 24.09 -9.71
CA LEU A 40 9.89 23.39 -10.62
C LEU A 40 8.80 24.28 -11.20
N GLY A 41 8.58 25.47 -10.63
CA GLY A 41 7.59 26.43 -11.13
C GLY A 41 6.13 25.98 -11.01
N LEU A 42 5.85 24.94 -10.23
CA LEU A 42 4.50 24.41 -10.02
C LEU A 42 3.84 25.08 -8.81
N PRO A 43 2.54 25.40 -8.89
CA PRO A 43 1.79 25.87 -7.73
C PRO A 43 1.65 24.72 -6.69
N LYS A 44 1.62 25.09 -5.39
CA LYS A 44 1.61 24.11 -4.28
C LYS A 44 0.45 23.13 -4.36
N GLU A 45 -0.71 23.59 -4.81
CA GLU A 45 -1.93 22.79 -4.98
C GLU A 45 -1.85 21.78 -6.12
N LYS A 46 -0.82 21.82 -6.95
CA LYS A 46 -0.53 20.79 -7.97
C LYS A 46 0.49 19.76 -7.49
N ILE A 47 1.04 19.92 -6.29
CA ILE A 47 2.06 19.02 -5.74
C ILE A 47 1.43 18.18 -4.61
N VAL A 48 1.58 16.86 -4.69
CA VAL A 48 1.01 15.93 -3.71
C VAL A 48 2.08 14.93 -3.26
N PHE A 49 2.30 14.83 -1.95
CA PHE A 49 3.14 13.80 -1.35
C PHE A 49 2.29 12.69 -0.78
N ILE A 50 2.55 11.45 -1.20
CA ILE A 50 1.85 10.26 -0.72
C ILE A 50 2.86 9.32 -0.09
N SER A 51 2.63 8.90 1.15
CA SER A 51 3.53 8.01 1.87
C SER A 51 2.85 6.75 2.39
N GLY A 52 3.65 5.69 2.57
CA GLY A 52 3.24 4.46 3.25
C GLY A 52 3.44 4.57 4.76
N ILE A 53 4.14 3.61 5.38
CA ILE A 53 4.43 3.56 6.81
C ILE A 53 5.95 3.45 7.05
N GLY A 54 6.43 4.15 8.04
CA GLY A 54 7.84 4.16 8.47
C GLY A 54 8.31 5.56 8.84
N CYS A 55 9.59 5.73 9.13
CA CYS A 55 10.15 7.04 9.48
C CYS A 55 10.05 8.02 8.31
N SER A 56 10.44 7.61 7.10
CA SER A 56 10.31 8.39 5.88
C SER A 56 8.86 8.82 5.61
N SER A 57 7.90 7.99 5.98
CA SER A 57 6.48 8.21 5.70
C SER A 57 5.84 9.36 6.48
N ARG A 58 6.57 9.95 7.43
CA ARG A 58 6.17 11.21 8.06
C ARG A 58 6.36 12.43 7.15
N PHE A 59 7.00 12.26 6.00
CA PHE A 59 7.37 13.34 5.08
C PHE A 59 6.19 14.25 4.68
N PRO A 60 4.98 13.76 4.34
CA PRO A 60 3.84 14.62 3.99
C PRO A 60 3.45 15.62 5.08
N TYR A 61 3.65 15.30 6.37
CA TYR A 61 3.36 16.22 7.48
C TYR A 61 4.27 17.45 7.50
N TYR A 62 5.48 17.32 6.92
CA TYR A 62 6.51 18.38 6.97
C TYR A 62 6.57 19.20 5.69
N MET A 63 5.68 18.90 4.73
CA MET A 63 5.53 19.62 3.47
C MET A 63 4.26 20.46 3.48
N ASN A 64 4.36 21.75 3.10
CA ASN A 64 3.20 22.62 2.94
C ASN A 64 2.62 22.50 1.51
N THR A 65 2.20 21.29 1.16
CA THR A 65 1.53 20.89 -0.07
C THR A 65 0.35 20.00 0.29
N TYR A 66 -0.38 19.48 -0.68
CA TYR A 66 -1.28 18.35 -0.40
C TYR A 66 -0.48 17.11 -0.04
N GLY A 67 -1.01 16.31 0.91
CA GLY A 67 -0.35 15.12 1.37
C GLY A 67 -1.31 14.04 1.83
N ILE A 68 -0.93 12.77 1.63
CA ILE A 68 -1.66 11.60 2.10
C ILE A 68 -0.68 10.68 2.82
N HIS A 69 -0.91 10.43 4.11
CA HIS A 69 -0.23 9.37 4.85
C HIS A 69 -1.13 8.13 4.80
N SER A 70 -0.71 7.12 4.07
CA SER A 70 -1.56 5.96 3.76
C SER A 70 -1.26 4.74 4.65
N ILE A 71 -1.56 3.55 4.14
CA ILE A 71 -1.32 2.27 4.80
C ILE A 71 0.00 1.67 4.30
N HIS A 72 0.60 0.77 5.09
CA HIS A 72 1.88 0.11 4.80
C HIS A 72 1.92 -0.48 3.38
N GLY A 73 2.88 -0.01 2.59
CA GLY A 73 3.13 -0.44 1.23
C GLY A 73 2.08 -0.04 0.18
N ARG A 74 1.10 0.84 0.52
CA ARG A 74 -0.01 1.18 -0.38
C ARG A 74 0.14 2.53 -1.09
N ALA A 75 1.16 3.30 -0.79
CA ALA A 75 1.38 4.61 -1.40
C ALA A 75 1.41 4.58 -2.95
N PRO A 76 2.07 3.61 -3.62
CA PRO A 76 2.07 3.56 -5.09
C PRO A 76 0.70 3.36 -5.72
N THR A 77 -0.22 2.63 -5.06
CA THR A 77 -1.58 2.40 -5.58
C THR A 77 -2.45 3.63 -5.47
N LEU A 78 -2.37 4.35 -4.34
CA LEU A 78 -3.08 5.62 -4.16
C LEU A 78 -2.56 6.67 -5.15
N ALA A 79 -1.24 6.76 -5.32
CA ALA A 79 -0.60 7.64 -6.30
C ALA A 79 -1.06 7.34 -7.72
N THR A 80 -1.14 6.06 -8.09
CA THR A 80 -1.66 5.62 -9.39
C THR A 80 -3.10 6.09 -9.60
N GLY A 81 -3.99 5.85 -8.64
CA GLY A 81 -5.38 6.28 -8.72
C GLY A 81 -5.52 7.80 -8.83
N LEU A 82 -4.76 8.53 -8.01
CA LEU A 82 -4.78 10.00 -8.04
C LEU A 82 -4.26 10.56 -9.37
N LYS A 83 -3.17 9.99 -9.93
CA LYS A 83 -2.62 10.43 -11.22
C LYS A 83 -3.58 10.18 -12.38
N ILE A 84 -4.30 9.06 -12.35
CA ILE A 84 -5.32 8.75 -13.37
C ILE A 84 -6.52 9.70 -13.24
N ALA A 85 -6.95 10.00 -12.01
CA ALA A 85 -8.07 10.90 -11.76
C ALA A 85 -7.74 12.37 -12.07
N ASN A 86 -6.49 12.80 -11.87
CA ASN A 86 -6.02 14.14 -12.16
C ASN A 86 -4.58 14.11 -12.72
N PRO A 87 -4.42 13.99 -14.05
CA PRO A 87 -3.11 13.87 -14.70
C PRO A 87 -2.19 15.08 -14.54
N ASP A 88 -2.74 16.25 -14.20
CA ASP A 88 -1.96 17.49 -14.03
C ASP A 88 -1.17 17.57 -12.72
N LEU A 89 -1.37 16.63 -11.81
CA LEU A 89 -0.70 16.63 -10.52
C LEU A 89 0.75 16.12 -10.62
N SER A 90 1.66 16.81 -9.95
CA SER A 90 3.01 16.31 -9.65
C SER A 90 2.94 15.48 -8.38
N ILE A 91 3.03 14.16 -8.50
CA ILE A 91 2.83 13.23 -7.39
C ILE A 91 4.16 12.60 -6.99
N TRP A 92 4.46 12.67 -5.68
CA TRP A 92 5.65 12.16 -5.05
C TRP A 92 5.29 11.07 -4.05
N VAL A 93 5.74 9.86 -4.31
CA VAL A 93 5.59 8.72 -3.40
C VAL A 93 6.82 8.64 -2.52
N ILE A 94 6.63 8.71 -1.21
CA ILE A 94 7.70 8.57 -0.22
C ILE A 94 7.54 7.22 0.48
N THR A 95 8.56 6.38 0.38
CA THR A 95 8.54 5.04 0.96
C THR A 95 9.92 4.67 1.53
N GLY A 96 9.95 3.84 2.54
CA GLY A 96 11.17 3.21 3.04
C GLY A 96 11.44 1.88 2.33
N ASP A 97 12.64 1.36 2.47
CA ASP A 97 13.04 0.05 1.93
C ASP A 97 12.14 -1.09 2.45
N GLY A 98 11.80 -1.07 3.74
CA GLY A 98 10.88 -2.03 4.33
C GLY A 98 9.44 -1.84 3.86
N ASP A 99 8.98 -0.61 3.69
CA ASP A 99 7.62 -0.31 3.24
C ASP A 99 7.42 -0.65 1.76
N GLY A 100 8.31 -0.19 0.90
CA GLY A 100 8.18 -0.33 -0.55
C GLY A 100 8.53 -1.72 -1.08
N LEU A 101 9.49 -2.43 -0.47
CA LEU A 101 10.03 -3.68 -1.00
C LEU A 101 9.53 -4.95 -0.29
N SER A 102 8.89 -4.81 0.88
CA SER A 102 8.24 -5.92 1.56
C SER A 102 6.76 -5.98 1.15
N ILE A 103 5.84 -5.56 2.03
CA ILE A 103 4.41 -5.60 1.76
C ILE A 103 4.00 -4.74 0.55
N GLY A 104 4.78 -3.71 0.22
CA GLY A 104 4.57 -2.82 -0.93
C GLY A 104 5.08 -3.36 -2.27
N GLY A 105 5.88 -4.44 -2.28
CA GLY A 105 6.62 -4.91 -3.46
C GLY A 105 5.74 -5.12 -4.70
N ASN A 106 4.59 -5.76 -4.55
CA ASN A 106 3.65 -5.96 -5.65
C ASN A 106 3.12 -4.62 -6.24
N HIS A 107 2.79 -3.67 -5.38
CA HIS A 107 2.25 -2.36 -5.81
C HIS A 107 3.32 -1.50 -6.47
N LEU A 108 4.54 -1.54 -5.94
CA LEU A 108 5.70 -0.90 -6.54
C LEU A 108 5.95 -1.44 -7.95
N LEU A 109 6.06 -2.76 -8.11
CA LEU A 109 6.26 -3.39 -9.42
C LEU A 109 5.20 -2.98 -10.44
N HIS A 110 3.92 -2.97 -10.03
CA HIS A 110 2.84 -2.62 -10.94
C HIS A 110 2.78 -1.14 -11.29
N ALA A 111 3.20 -0.22 -10.43
CA ALA A 111 3.34 1.19 -10.75
C ALA A 111 4.47 1.42 -11.77
N LEU A 112 5.63 0.78 -11.54
CA LEU A 112 6.79 0.85 -12.43
C LEU A 112 6.47 0.32 -13.83
N ARG A 113 5.98 -0.93 -13.95
CA ARG A 113 5.70 -1.55 -15.25
C ARG A 113 4.62 -0.85 -16.09
N ARG A 114 3.70 -0.14 -15.42
CA ARG A 114 2.66 0.65 -16.09
C ARG A 114 3.16 2.02 -16.55
N ASN A 115 4.34 2.40 -16.16
CA ASN A 115 4.88 3.73 -16.43
C ASN A 115 3.91 4.85 -15.99
N ILE A 116 3.44 4.77 -14.73
CA ILE A 116 2.60 5.83 -14.16
C ILE A 116 3.45 7.08 -13.97
N ASP A 117 2.99 8.23 -14.41
CA ASP A 117 3.73 9.51 -14.31
C ASP A 117 3.78 10.03 -12.86
N ILE A 118 4.62 9.41 -12.05
CA ILE A 118 4.84 9.69 -10.62
C ILE A 118 6.32 9.54 -10.24
N ASN A 119 6.72 10.23 -9.18
CA ASN A 119 8.07 10.16 -8.64
C ASN A 119 8.09 9.30 -7.38
N ILE A 120 8.78 8.18 -7.40
CA ILE A 120 8.93 7.26 -6.25
C ILE A 120 10.30 7.43 -5.64
N ILE A 121 10.34 7.90 -4.40
CA ILE A 121 11.56 8.12 -3.63
C ILE A 121 11.66 7.06 -2.54
N LEU A 122 12.61 6.14 -2.70
CA LEU A 122 12.91 5.08 -1.76
C LEU A 122 14.01 5.49 -0.80
N PHE A 123 13.71 5.65 0.48
CA PHE A 123 14.68 5.89 1.55
C PHE A 123 15.23 4.56 2.01
N ASN A 124 16.47 4.27 1.66
CA ASN A 124 17.11 3.00 1.99
C ASN A 124 18.09 3.16 3.15
N ASN A 125 17.67 2.72 4.33
CA ASN A 125 18.51 2.69 5.53
C ASN A 125 18.82 1.27 6.04
N ARG A 126 18.42 0.25 5.28
CA ARG A 126 18.65 -1.16 5.59
C ARG A 126 18.07 -1.62 6.94
N ILE A 127 17.01 -0.97 7.43
CA ILE A 127 16.40 -1.32 8.73
C ILE A 127 14.96 -0.82 8.83
N TYR A 128 14.08 -1.54 9.52
CA TYR A 128 12.80 -0.99 10.00
C TYR A 128 13.04 -0.11 11.23
N GLY A 129 13.26 1.19 11.02
CA GLY A 129 13.58 2.12 12.12
C GLY A 129 12.39 2.43 13.02
N LEU A 130 11.19 2.68 12.46
CA LEU A 130 10.00 3.07 13.21
C LEU A 130 9.57 2.01 14.25
N THR A 131 9.70 0.73 13.91
CA THR A 131 9.36 -0.40 14.76
C THR A 131 10.50 -0.87 15.67
N LYS A 132 11.55 -0.04 15.79
CA LYS A 132 12.70 -0.21 16.69
C LYS A 132 13.74 -1.25 16.27
N GLY A 133 13.96 -1.40 14.96
CA GLY A 133 15.18 -2.02 14.46
C GLY A 133 15.08 -3.50 14.09
N GLN A 134 14.03 -3.92 13.37
CA GLN A 134 14.01 -5.21 12.68
C GLN A 134 14.77 -5.11 11.36
N TYR A 135 15.36 -6.21 10.88
CA TYR A 135 15.98 -6.22 9.55
C TYR A 135 14.93 -6.01 8.46
N SER A 136 15.30 -5.28 7.42
CA SER A 136 14.48 -4.96 6.26
C SER A 136 14.90 -5.82 5.06
N PRO A 137 14.16 -5.83 3.94
CA PRO A 137 14.54 -6.56 2.74
C PRO A 137 15.93 -6.21 2.20
N THR A 138 16.45 -5.00 2.47
CA THR A 138 17.77 -4.56 2.01
C THR A 138 18.88 -4.74 3.05
N SER A 139 18.56 -5.22 4.24
CA SER A 139 19.56 -5.55 5.27
C SER A 139 20.53 -6.61 4.75
N LEU A 140 21.81 -6.49 5.15
CA LEU A 140 22.83 -7.45 4.72
C LEU A 140 22.62 -8.81 5.40
N PRO A 141 22.95 -9.93 4.74
CA PRO A 141 23.01 -11.24 5.38
C PRO A 141 23.85 -11.20 6.66
N GLY A 142 23.39 -11.83 7.72
CA GLY A 142 24.07 -11.84 9.01
C GLY A 142 23.80 -10.58 9.88
N HIS A 143 23.02 -9.61 9.42
CA HIS A 143 22.66 -8.43 10.22
C HIS A 143 21.88 -8.84 11.48
N ARG A 144 22.42 -8.51 12.65
CA ARG A 144 21.84 -8.87 13.95
C ARG A 144 20.93 -7.77 14.46
N THR A 145 19.75 -8.17 14.89
CA THR A 145 18.77 -7.28 15.53
C THR A 145 18.20 -7.96 16.77
N LYS A 146 17.40 -7.24 17.56
CA LYS A 146 16.72 -7.83 18.74
C LYS A 146 15.78 -8.97 18.37
N SER A 147 15.14 -8.89 17.20
CA SER A 147 14.24 -9.93 16.67
C SER A 147 14.97 -11.03 15.89
N SER A 148 16.23 -10.81 15.52
CA SER A 148 17.07 -11.77 14.79
C SER A 148 18.46 -11.83 15.42
N PRO A 149 18.60 -12.38 16.63
CA PRO A 149 19.85 -12.36 17.40
C PRO A 149 20.99 -13.17 16.74
N MET A 150 20.63 -14.17 15.93
CA MET A 150 21.58 -14.98 15.17
C MET A 150 21.95 -14.36 13.82
N GLY A 151 21.33 -13.24 13.45
CA GLY A 151 21.49 -12.56 12.17
C GLY A 151 20.44 -12.93 11.14
N SER A 152 20.25 -12.06 10.14
CA SER A 152 19.36 -12.32 9.01
C SER A 152 19.98 -13.37 8.08
N ILE A 153 19.17 -14.29 7.55
CA ILE A 153 19.58 -15.32 6.60
C ILE A 153 19.16 -15.02 5.16
N GLU A 154 18.38 -13.95 4.98
CA GLU A 154 17.86 -13.53 3.69
C GLU A 154 18.91 -12.81 2.86
N GLN A 155 18.83 -12.98 1.53
CA GLN A 155 19.64 -12.21 0.60
C GLN A 155 19.09 -10.80 0.46
N SER A 156 19.99 -9.81 0.48
CA SER A 156 19.59 -8.41 0.34
C SER A 156 18.93 -8.13 -0.99
N PHE A 157 17.78 -7.50 -0.95
CA PHE A 157 17.08 -7.02 -2.14
C PHE A 157 17.93 -5.98 -2.90
N ASN A 158 17.80 -5.98 -4.23
CA ASN A 158 18.41 -4.97 -5.08
C ASN A 158 17.32 -4.04 -5.63
N PRO A 159 17.06 -2.87 -5.01
CA PRO A 159 15.93 -2.03 -5.40
C PRO A 159 15.98 -1.57 -6.85
N LEU A 160 17.17 -1.15 -7.33
CA LEU A 160 17.34 -0.71 -8.71
C LEU A 160 17.21 -1.86 -9.72
N GLY A 161 17.76 -3.04 -9.38
CA GLY A 161 17.63 -4.23 -10.22
C GLY A 161 16.17 -4.65 -10.40
N VAL A 162 15.36 -4.52 -9.35
CA VAL A 162 13.91 -4.75 -9.40
C VAL A 162 13.21 -3.68 -10.26
N ALA A 163 13.58 -2.41 -10.08
CA ALA A 163 12.98 -1.31 -10.85
C ALA A 163 13.28 -1.46 -12.36
N ILE A 164 14.50 -1.81 -12.72
CA ILE A 164 14.90 -2.06 -14.11
C ILE A 164 14.21 -3.32 -14.66
N GLY A 165 14.13 -4.40 -13.87
CA GLY A 165 13.42 -5.62 -14.24
C GLY A 165 11.91 -5.40 -14.41
N ALA A 166 11.34 -4.39 -13.77
CA ALA A 166 9.96 -3.92 -13.97
C ALA A 166 9.82 -2.89 -15.11
N GLU A 167 10.87 -2.67 -15.91
CA GLU A 167 10.89 -1.75 -17.05
C GLU A 167 10.70 -0.26 -16.67
N ALA A 168 11.08 0.15 -15.45
CA ALA A 168 11.02 1.55 -15.04
C ALA A 168 11.77 2.45 -16.04
N THR A 169 11.19 3.59 -16.37
CA THR A 169 11.71 4.49 -17.40
C THR A 169 12.76 5.46 -16.90
N PHE A 170 12.73 5.79 -15.59
CA PHE A 170 13.79 6.54 -14.92
C PHE A 170 14.21 5.81 -13.65
N VAL A 171 15.49 5.48 -13.53
CA VAL A 171 16.06 4.77 -12.37
C VAL A 171 17.35 5.46 -11.95
N ALA A 172 17.42 5.91 -10.71
CA ALA A 172 18.59 6.62 -10.19
C ALA A 172 18.90 6.26 -8.73
N ARG A 173 20.14 6.52 -8.31
CA ARG A 173 20.61 6.40 -6.93
C ARG A 173 21.39 7.63 -6.50
N THR A 174 21.16 8.06 -5.26
CA THR A 174 21.92 9.13 -4.61
C THR A 174 22.12 8.84 -3.13
N ILE A 175 22.77 9.76 -2.41
CA ILE A 175 23.14 9.62 -1.01
C ILE A 175 22.69 10.88 -0.25
N ASP A 176 22.15 10.73 0.96
CA ASP A 176 21.63 11.82 1.80
C ASP A 176 22.66 12.90 2.13
N THR A 177 23.94 12.54 2.22
CA THR A 177 25.06 13.46 2.48
C THR A 177 25.57 14.18 1.23
N ASN A 178 25.25 13.68 0.02
CA ASN A 178 25.67 14.32 -1.24
C ASN A 178 24.58 15.28 -1.76
N ILE A 179 24.44 16.40 -1.08
CA ILE A 179 23.37 17.39 -1.25
C ILE A 179 23.22 17.91 -2.69
N LYS A 180 24.34 18.20 -3.36
CA LYS A 180 24.32 18.74 -4.75
C LYS A 180 23.85 17.67 -5.74
N HIS A 181 24.41 16.49 -5.64
CA HIS A 181 24.04 15.35 -6.48
C HIS A 181 22.57 14.94 -6.25
N MET A 182 22.13 14.88 -4.99
CA MET A 182 20.74 14.59 -4.66
C MET A 182 19.77 15.63 -5.27
N ALA A 183 20.11 16.92 -5.19
CA ALA A 183 19.28 17.97 -5.79
C ALA A 183 19.16 17.82 -7.30
N GLU A 184 20.24 17.48 -7.99
CA GLU A 184 20.24 17.22 -9.44
C GLU A 184 19.37 16.02 -9.80
N ILE A 185 19.55 14.88 -9.11
CA ILE A 185 18.77 13.67 -9.33
C ILE A 185 17.27 13.91 -9.11
N LEU A 186 16.89 14.61 -8.04
CA LEU A 186 15.49 14.90 -7.75
C LEU A 186 14.84 15.85 -8.79
N ARG A 187 15.58 16.85 -9.31
CA ARG A 187 15.09 17.68 -10.43
C ARG A 187 14.87 16.85 -11.69
N ARG A 188 15.84 16.04 -12.06
CA ARG A 188 15.73 15.15 -13.22
C ARG A 188 14.58 14.16 -13.08
N ALA A 189 14.35 13.64 -11.89
CA ALA A 189 13.20 12.80 -11.60
C ALA A 189 11.87 13.55 -11.79
N ALA A 190 11.78 14.81 -11.36
CA ALA A 190 10.60 15.65 -11.52
C ALA A 190 10.30 16.03 -12.98
N GLU A 191 11.34 16.17 -13.79
CA GLU A 191 11.26 16.54 -15.22
C GLU A 191 10.94 15.33 -16.11
N HIS A 192 11.22 14.13 -15.64
CA HIS A 192 10.97 12.90 -16.40
C HIS A 192 9.48 12.64 -16.58
N LYS A 193 9.09 12.24 -17.80
CA LYS A 193 7.72 11.88 -18.15
C LYS A 193 7.54 10.36 -18.03
N GLY A 194 6.89 9.93 -16.96
CA GLY A 194 6.73 8.53 -16.60
C GLY A 194 7.10 8.24 -15.16
N THR A 195 7.32 6.97 -14.81
CA THR A 195 7.67 6.61 -13.43
C THR A 195 9.16 6.83 -13.17
N SER A 196 9.47 7.79 -12.30
CA SER A 196 10.80 7.96 -11.74
C SER A 196 10.96 7.14 -10.46
N PHE A 197 12.00 6.31 -10.39
CA PHE A 197 12.40 5.57 -9.20
C PHE A 197 13.78 6.01 -8.73
N VAL A 198 13.83 6.65 -7.57
CA VAL A 198 15.06 7.16 -6.97
C VAL A 198 15.31 6.50 -5.63
N GLU A 199 16.39 5.74 -5.52
CA GLU A 199 16.91 5.21 -4.26
C GLU A 199 17.83 6.24 -3.62
N ILE A 200 17.57 6.60 -2.36
CA ILE A 200 18.44 7.45 -1.56
C ILE A 200 19.02 6.63 -0.42
N TYR A 201 20.34 6.47 -0.39
CA TYR A 201 21.03 5.92 0.75
C TYR A 201 20.89 6.88 1.93
N GLN A 202 20.25 6.42 2.99
CA GLN A 202 19.86 7.22 4.14
C GLN A 202 20.42 6.60 5.42
N ASN A 203 21.02 7.44 6.27
CA ASN A 203 21.59 6.97 7.54
C ASN A 203 20.55 6.96 8.66
N CYS A 204 20.30 5.77 9.25
CA CYS A 204 19.52 5.62 10.47
C CYS A 204 20.43 5.61 11.70
N VAL A 205 20.63 6.76 12.33
CA VAL A 205 21.59 6.97 13.43
C VAL A 205 21.32 6.12 14.68
N ILE A 206 20.10 5.59 14.86
CA ILE A 206 19.71 4.87 16.08
C ILE A 206 19.81 3.35 15.90
N PHE A 207 19.32 2.81 14.78
CA PHE A 207 19.17 1.37 14.62
C PHE A 207 20.13 0.75 13.60
N ASN A 208 20.71 1.56 12.70
CA ASN A 208 21.65 1.10 11.69
C ASN A 208 22.61 2.23 11.29
N ASN A 209 23.28 2.79 12.29
CA ASN A 209 24.23 3.87 12.06
C ASN A 209 25.39 3.40 11.19
N ASN A 210 25.84 4.27 10.29
CA ASN A 210 26.96 4.02 9.37
C ASN A 210 26.73 2.84 8.39
N ALA A 211 25.48 2.46 8.12
CA ALA A 211 25.17 1.43 7.12
C ALA A 211 25.78 1.71 5.73
N TRP A 212 26.05 2.98 5.44
CA TRP A 212 26.59 3.49 4.18
C TRP A 212 27.92 4.25 4.37
N GLU A 213 28.67 3.95 5.44
CA GLU A 213 29.93 4.62 5.78
C GLU A 213 30.90 4.70 4.59
N TYR A 214 31.04 3.61 3.84
CA TYR A 214 31.90 3.55 2.66
C TYR A 214 31.52 4.52 1.54
N ALA A 215 30.26 4.97 1.52
CA ALA A 215 29.73 5.91 0.52
C ALA A 215 29.66 7.36 1.02
N THR A 216 29.74 7.56 2.33
CA THR A 216 29.57 8.87 2.97
C THR A 216 30.85 9.47 3.50
N GLU A 217 31.77 8.64 4.02
CA GLU A 217 32.99 9.11 4.64
C GLU A 217 34.04 9.60 3.62
N ALA A 218 34.54 10.82 3.83
CA ALA A 218 35.43 11.52 2.88
C ALA A 218 36.69 10.74 2.54
N HIS A 219 37.21 9.94 3.48
CA HIS A 219 38.49 9.24 3.29
C HIS A 219 38.37 7.94 2.48
N VAL A 220 37.15 7.40 2.29
CA VAL A 220 36.93 6.12 1.60
C VAL A 220 35.96 6.20 0.41
N LYS A 221 35.09 7.21 0.37
CA LYS A 221 33.99 7.26 -0.63
C LYS A 221 34.52 7.26 -2.07
N ASP A 222 35.60 7.97 -2.36
CA ASP A 222 36.12 8.10 -3.73
C ASP A 222 36.66 6.77 -4.27
N GLU A 223 37.07 5.84 -3.39
CA GLU A 223 37.46 4.48 -3.77
C GLU A 223 36.28 3.52 -3.94
N ASN A 224 35.13 3.85 -3.35
CA ASN A 224 34.01 2.94 -3.24
C ASN A 224 32.77 3.38 -4.06
N ILE A 225 32.80 4.59 -4.61
CA ILE A 225 31.69 5.15 -5.37
C ILE A 225 32.11 5.45 -6.80
N LEU A 226 31.28 5.04 -7.75
CA LEU A 226 31.37 5.39 -9.15
C LEU A 226 30.23 6.35 -9.49
N VAL A 227 30.54 7.59 -9.82
CA VAL A 227 29.55 8.57 -10.29
C VAL A 227 29.28 8.35 -11.77
N LEU A 228 28.04 8.03 -12.11
CA LEU A 228 27.58 7.83 -13.48
C LEU A 228 27.30 9.18 -14.14
N GLU A 229 27.97 9.45 -15.25
CA GLU A 229 27.76 10.64 -16.09
C GLU A 229 27.54 10.19 -17.53
N HIS A 230 26.43 10.60 -18.12
CA HIS A 230 26.11 10.24 -19.52
C HIS A 230 27.23 10.61 -20.49
N GLY A 231 27.58 9.70 -21.41
CA GLY A 231 28.60 9.90 -22.43
C GLY A 231 30.04 9.94 -21.91
N LYS A 232 30.25 9.62 -20.60
CA LYS A 232 31.59 9.58 -20.04
C LYS A 232 32.05 8.16 -19.70
N PRO A 233 33.38 7.89 -19.75
CA PRO A 233 33.91 6.61 -19.29
C PRO A 233 33.75 6.47 -17.77
N MET A 234 33.54 5.25 -17.33
CA MET A 234 33.36 4.91 -15.92
C MET A 234 34.68 4.88 -15.18
N ILE A 235 35.09 6.04 -14.65
CA ILE A 235 36.35 6.26 -13.94
C ILE A 235 36.09 6.61 -12.49
N PHE A 236 36.79 5.97 -11.56
CA PHE A 236 36.69 6.17 -10.11
C PHE A 236 38.06 6.10 -9.41
N GLY A 237 38.03 6.16 -8.10
CA GLY A 237 39.24 6.20 -7.26
C GLY A 237 39.62 7.62 -6.87
N LYS A 238 40.31 7.78 -5.73
CA LYS A 238 40.73 9.07 -5.19
C LYS A 238 41.60 9.87 -6.19
N ASN A 239 42.42 9.16 -6.95
CA ASN A 239 43.28 9.75 -7.97
C ASN A 239 42.70 9.68 -9.37
N ARG A 240 41.44 9.16 -9.52
CA ARG A 240 40.82 8.88 -10.82
C ARG A 240 41.69 8.00 -11.71
N ASP A 241 42.30 6.99 -11.13
CA ASP A 241 43.30 6.11 -11.73
C ASP A 241 42.75 4.72 -12.08
N LYS A 242 41.49 4.47 -11.79
CA LYS A 242 40.78 3.21 -12.04
C LYS A 242 39.61 3.41 -12.96
N GLY A 243 39.38 2.43 -13.84
CA GLY A 243 38.23 2.42 -14.73
C GLY A 243 37.50 1.08 -14.72
N ILE A 244 36.29 1.04 -15.28
CA ILE A 244 35.54 -0.17 -15.55
C ILE A 244 35.63 -0.49 -17.03
N ARG A 245 36.01 -1.73 -17.36
CA ARG A 245 35.98 -2.30 -18.70
C ARG A 245 35.09 -3.53 -18.71
N LEU A 246 34.51 -3.89 -19.85
CA LEU A 246 33.89 -5.20 -20.06
C LEU A 246 34.89 -6.17 -20.68
N ASN A 247 35.00 -7.33 -20.07
CA ASN A 247 35.62 -8.50 -20.65
C ASN A 247 34.50 -9.47 -21.03
N GLU A 248 34.15 -9.48 -22.30
CA GLU A 248 32.90 -10.08 -22.81
C GLU A 248 31.66 -9.42 -22.16
N LEU A 249 31.01 -10.11 -21.23
CA LEU A 249 29.85 -9.59 -20.48
C LEU A 249 30.16 -9.26 -19.00
N ASP A 250 31.38 -9.56 -18.55
CA ASP A 250 31.78 -9.40 -17.16
C ASP A 250 32.50 -8.06 -16.97
N PRO A 251 32.07 -7.21 -16.04
CA PRO A 251 32.77 -6.00 -15.69
C PRO A 251 34.08 -6.32 -14.93
N GLU A 252 35.14 -5.62 -15.25
CA GLU A 252 36.41 -5.69 -14.53
C GLU A 252 36.97 -4.31 -14.19
N ILE A 253 37.68 -4.22 -13.07
CA ILE A 253 38.40 -3.01 -12.67
C ILE A 253 39.76 -3.03 -13.32
N VAL A 254 40.07 -1.97 -14.03
CA VAL A 254 41.36 -1.80 -14.69
C VAL A 254 42.06 -0.53 -14.21
N SER A 255 43.39 -0.55 -14.24
CA SER A 255 44.22 0.64 -13.96
C SER A 255 44.41 1.44 -15.24
N LEU A 256 44.27 2.77 -15.19
CA LEU A 256 44.35 3.64 -16.37
C LEU A 256 45.76 3.81 -16.92
N ASP A 257 46.80 3.38 -16.19
CA ASP A 257 48.18 3.30 -16.70
C ASP A 257 48.38 2.13 -17.68
N ARG A 258 47.44 1.17 -17.76
CA ARG A 258 47.56 -0.06 -18.55
C ARG A 258 46.51 -0.20 -19.66
N VAL A 259 45.50 0.63 -19.64
CA VAL A 259 44.34 0.50 -20.57
C VAL A 259 44.03 1.87 -21.13
N ALA A 260 43.79 1.95 -22.43
CA ALA A 260 43.36 3.18 -23.08
C ALA A 260 41.93 3.57 -22.61
N GLN A 261 41.67 4.87 -22.53
CA GLN A 261 40.37 5.38 -22.05
C GLN A 261 39.20 4.95 -22.96
N GLU A 262 39.46 4.74 -24.23
CA GLU A 262 38.52 4.27 -25.24
C GLU A 262 38.09 2.81 -25.05
N ASP A 263 38.83 2.02 -24.28
CA ASP A 263 38.49 0.64 -23.94
C ASP A 263 37.61 0.56 -22.69
N LEU A 264 37.37 1.70 -22.02
CA LEU A 264 36.52 1.74 -20.83
C LEU A 264 35.04 1.71 -21.17
N LEU A 265 34.27 1.16 -20.26
CA LEU A 265 32.82 1.17 -20.36
C LEU A 265 32.28 2.61 -20.30
N MET A 266 31.57 3.00 -21.36
CA MET A 266 30.92 4.30 -21.45
C MET A 266 29.52 4.23 -20.88
N HIS A 267 29.16 5.19 -20.04
CA HIS A 267 27.80 5.25 -19.51
C HIS A 267 26.83 5.83 -20.56
N ASN A 268 25.72 5.10 -20.78
CA ASN A 268 24.61 5.56 -21.62
C ASN A 268 23.27 5.36 -20.87
N GLU A 269 22.79 6.41 -20.23
CA GLU A 269 21.52 6.37 -19.48
C GLU A 269 20.29 6.33 -20.40
N PHE A 270 20.43 6.73 -21.66
CA PHE A 270 19.33 6.77 -22.65
C PHE A 270 19.23 5.50 -23.51
N SER A 271 20.01 4.45 -23.15
CA SER A 271 19.90 3.18 -23.89
C SER A 271 18.48 2.61 -23.79
N PRO A 272 17.82 2.32 -24.93
CA PRO A 272 16.52 1.66 -24.92
C PRO A 272 16.57 0.30 -24.23
N GLU A 273 17.67 -0.44 -24.45
CA GLU A 273 17.91 -1.74 -23.80
C GLU A 273 18.41 -1.57 -22.38
N PRO A 274 17.80 -2.25 -21.40
CA PRO A 274 18.14 -2.08 -19.99
C PRO A 274 19.39 -2.85 -19.54
N SER A 275 20.05 -3.60 -20.44
CA SER A 275 21.14 -4.53 -20.12
C SER A 275 22.29 -3.86 -19.36
N LEU A 276 22.77 -2.71 -19.87
CA LEU A 276 23.83 -1.94 -19.21
C LEU A 276 23.38 -1.42 -17.84
N ALA A 277 22.19 -0.84 -17.77
CA ALA A 277 21.65 -0.34 -16.52
C ALA A 277 21.50 -1.46 -15.48
N TYR A 278 21.06 -2.66 -15.89
CA TYR A 278 20.98 -3.81 -15.01
C TYR A 278 22.37 -4.27 -14.54
N LEU A 279 23.35 -4.36 -15.45
CA LEU A 279 24.73 -4.70 -15.12
C LEU A 279 25.26 -3.76 -14.02
N LEU A 280 25.07 -2.45 -14.18
CA LEU A 280 25.50 -1.45 -13.20
C LEU A 280 24.87 -1.67 -11.82
N THR A 281 23.62 -2.13 -11.74
CA THR A 281 22.99 -2.44 -10.45
C THR A 281 23.61 -3.65 -9.75
N ARG A 282 24.32 -4.50 -10.50
CA ARG A 282 25.01 -5.68 -9.97
C ARG A 282 26.41 -5.39 -9.46
N MET A 283 26.98 -4.24 -9.85
CA MET A 283 28.26 -3.78 -9.33
C MET A 283 28.12 -3.40 -7.86
N ARG A 284 28.69 -4.22 -6.98
CA ARG A 284 28.59 -4.09 -5.51
C ARG A 284 29.92 -4.35 -4.83
N ARG A 285 30.08 -3.70 -3.71
CA ARG A 285 31.20 -3.99 -2.81
C ARG A 285 31.17 -5.42 -2.27
N PRO A 286 32.34 -6.00 -1.99
CA PRO A 286 33.68 -5.40 -2.12
C PRO A 286 34.31 -5.48 -3.52
N GLN A 287 33.67 -6.18 -4.48
CA GLN A 287 34.24 -6.47 -5.78
C GLN A 287 34.33 -5.23 -6.69
N PHE A 288 33.34 -4.34 -6.60
CA PHE A 288 33.24 -3.14 -7.43
C PHE A 288 32.92 -1.89 -6.61
N PRO A 289 33.25 -0.69 -7.11
CA PRO A 289 32.66 0.54 -6.57
C PRO A 289 31.14 0.49 -6.79
N GLU A 290 30.39 1.13 -5.92
CA GLU A 290 28.93 1.17 -6.03
C GLU A 290 28.51 2.36 -6.89
N PRO A 291 27.80 2.16 -8.01
CA PRO A 291 27.39 3.24 -8.89
C PRO A 291 26.31 4.11 -8.25
N ILE A 292 26.43 5.44 -8.40
CA ILE A 292 25.42 6.45 -8.11
C ILE A 292 25.22 7.35 -9.32
N GLY A 293 24.04 7.94 -9.46
CA GLY A 293 23.65 8.75 -10.61
C GLY A 293 22.41 8.20 -11.26
N VAL A 294 22.18 8.56 -12.51
CA VAL A 294 21.06 8.03 -13.32
C VAL A 294 21.53 6.79 -14.07
N PHE A 295 20.92 5.67 -13.78
CA PHE A 295 21.21 4.38 -14.42
C PHE A 295 20.49 4.24 -15.76
N ARG A 296 19.25 4.74 -15.82
CA ARG A 296 18.39 4.69 -16.99
C ARG A 296 17.47 5.91 -17.01
N SER A 297 17.27 6.48 -18.19
CA SER A 297 16.32 7.58 -18.46
C SER A 297 15.82 7.44 -19.90
N VAL A 298 14.67 6.80 -20.11
CA VAL A 298 14.10 6.52 -21.42
C VAL A 298 12.66 7.01 -21.50
N GLU A 299 12.27 7.50 -22.66
CA GLU A 299 10.90 7.96 -22.89
C GLU A 299 10.02 6.81 -23.39
N LYS A 300 8.89 6.63 -22.72
CA LYS A 300 7.82 5.70 -23.14
C LYS A 300 6.48 6.38 -22.87
N PRO A 301 5.41 6.08 -23.63
CA PRO A 301 4.08 6.58 -23.33
C PRO A 301 3.67 6.23 -21.89
N THR A 302 3.05 7.16 -21.18
CA THR A 302 2.55 6.91 -19.82
C THR A 302 1.23 6.15 -19.87
N TYR A 303 0.94 5.42 -18.81
CA TYR A 303 -0.32 4.69 -18.67
C TYR A 303 -1.53 5.64 -18.74
N SER A 304 -1.44 6.82 -18.13
CA SER A 304 -2.53 7.81 -18.15
C SER A 304 -2.80 8.34 -19.56
N GLU A 305 -1.76 8.61 -20.35
CA GLU A 305 -1.92 9.02 -21.77
C GLU A 305 -2.61 7.93 -22.59
N LEU A 306 -2.15 6.67 -22.45
CA LEU A 306 -2.75 5.55 -23.15
C LEU A 306 -4.21 5.30 -22.73
N LEU A 307 -4.51 5.38 -21.43
CA LEU A 307 -5.85 5.19 -20.88
C LEU A 307 -6.81 6.29 -21.35
N LEU A 308 -6.39 7.55 -21.25
CA LEU A 308 -7.20 8.69 -21.70
C LEU A 308 -7.45 8.62 -23.20
N GLY A 309 -6.43 8.25 -23.99
CA GLY A 309 -6.60 8.02 -25.44
C GLY A 309 -7.63 6.94 -25.74
N GLN A 310 -7.65 5.83 -24.99
CA GLN A 310 -8.70 4.80 -25.14
C GLN A 310 -10.10 5.33 -24.78
N VAL A 311 -10.21 6.14 -23.72
CA VAL A 311 -11.49 6.74 -23.31
C VAL A 311 -11.99 7.72 -24.40
N GLU A 312 -11.13 8.59 -24.91
CA GLU A 312 -11.46 9.54 -25.98
C GLU A 312 -11.90 8.81 -27.26
N GLU A 313 -11.17 7.78 -27.65
CA GLU A 313 -11.52 6.95 -28.81
C GLU A 313 -12.86 6.23 -28.61
N SER A 314 -13.11 5.71 -27.40
CA SER A 314 -14.40 5.09 -27.09
C SER A 314 -15.56 6.11 -27.15
N ILE A 315 -15.35 7.32 -26.64
CA ILE A 315 -16.35 8.41 -26.73
C ILE A 315 -16.59 8.80 -28.18
N ARG A 316 -15.53 8.87 -28.98
CA ARG A 316 -15.62 9.23 -30.40
C ARG A 316 -16.41 8.18 -31.20
N THR A 317 -16.20 6.90 -30.91
CA THR A 317 -16.80 5.79 -31.70
C THR A 317 -18.19 5.37 -31.19
N LYS A 318 -18.41 5.38 -29.85
CA LYS A 318 -19.62 4.87 -29.20
C LYS A 318 -20.48 5.96 -28.56
N GLY A 319 -20.02 7.22 -28.57
CA GLY A 319 -20.67 8.32 -27.88
C GLY A 319 -20.34 8.38 -26.39
N LYS A 320 -20.78 9.44 -25.70
CA LYS A 320 -20.62 9.58 -24.26
C LYS A 320 -21.43 8.53 -23.51
N GLY A 321 -20.82 7.91 -22.50
CA GLY A 321 -21.51 6.99 -21.60
C GLY A 321 -22.62 7.71 -20.80
N ASP A 322 -23.67 6.98 -20.47
CA ASP A 322 -24.79 7.46 -19.66
C ASP A 322 -24.86 6.64 -18.37
N LEU A 323 -24.43 7.22 -17.28
CA LEU A 323 -24.45 6.58 -15.95
C LEU A 323 -25.88 6.20 -15.52
N ARG A 324 -26.89 6.98 -15.92
CA ARG A 324 -28.30 6.67 -15.56
C ARG A 324 -28.74 5.37 -16.21
N LYS A 325 -28.39 5.17 -17.49
CA LYS A 325 -28.66 3.90 -18.18
C LYS A 325 -27.93 2.73 -17.53
N LEU A 326 -26.68 2.95 -17.06
CA LEU A 326 -25.93 1.93 -16.35
C LEU A 326 -26.58 1.57 -15.00
N TYR A 327 -26.98 2.58 -14.21
CA TYR A 327 -27.63 2.36 -12.92
C TYR A 327 -29.07 1.83 -13.02
N GLN A 328 -29.72 1.97 -14.18
CA GLN A 328 -31.08 1.52 -14.46
C GLN A 328 -31.13 0.33 -15.44
N ALA A 329 -30.02 -0.40 -15.58
CA ALA A 329 -30.00 -1.62 -16.37
C ALA A 329 -30.92 -2.69 -15.77
N ALA A 330 -31.31 -3.69 -16.57
CA ALA A 330 -32.29 -4.72 -16.18
C ALA A 330 -31.88 -5.48 -14.90
N ASP A 331 -30.59 -5.57 -14.59
CA ASP A 331 -30.05 -6.29 -13.43
C ASP A 331 -29.90 -5.42 -12.17
N THR A 332 -30.42 -4.19 -12.20
CA THR A 332 -30.31 -3.28 -11.05
C THR A 332 -31.55 -3.37 -10.15
N TRP A 333 -31.34 -3.26 -8.84
CA TRP A 333 -32.43 -3.16 -7.86
C TRP A 333 -32.44 -1.75 -7.24
N GLN A 334 -33.59 -1.29 -6.83
CA GLN A 334 -33.75 -0.03 -6.11
C GLN A 334 -33.86 -0.30 -4.62
N VAL A 335 -33.04 0.39 -3.83
CA VAL A 335 -33.21 0.41 -2.37
C VAL A 335 -34.26 1.49 -2.07
N ILE A 336 -35.50 1.09 -1.73
CA ILE A 336 -36.54 2.02 -1.28
C ILE A 336 -36.21 2.36 0.19
N ALA A 337 -35.99 3.64 0.49
CA ALA A 337 -35.86 4.09 1.87
C ALA A 337 -37.23 3.90 2.58
N GLU A 338 -37.21 3.36 3.81
CA GLU A 338 -38.43 3.08 4.60
C GLU A 338 -39.35 4.30 4.88
N THR A 339 -38.94 5.51 4.46
CA THR A 339 -39.71 6.74 4.64
C THR A 339 -40.82 6.95 3.62
N GLU A 340 -40.87 6.18 2.52
CA GLU A 340 -42.00 6.19 1.59
C GLU A 340 -42.91 4.97 1.83
N LYS A 341 -43.63 4.97 2.95
CA LYS A 341 -44.84 4.12 3.09
C LYS A 341 -45.91 4.71 2.19
N VAL A 342 -45.93 4.29 0.93
CA VAL A 342 -47.12 4.43 0.12
C VAL A 342 -48.19 3.56 0.76
N GLU A 343 -49.31 4.16 1.21
CA GLU A 343 -50.52 3.45 1.58
C GLU A 343 -51.01 2.63 0.36
N THR A 344 -50.58 1.40 0.27
CA THR A 344 -51.14 0.46 -0.69
C THR A 344 -52.37 -0.17 -0.08
N ASN A 345 -53.53 0.26 -0.54
CA ASN A 345 -54.81 -0.45 -0.34
C ASN A 345 -54.66 -1.94 -0.69
N GLY A 346 -54.39 -2.76 0.31
CA GLY A 346 -54.74 -4.19 0.44
C GLY A 346 -54.52 -5.13 -0.75
N ARG A 347 -53.58 -4.91 -1.66
CA ARG A 347 -53.19 -5.88 -2.71
C ARG A 347 -51.67 -6.02 -2.77
N THR A 348 -51.16 -7.13 -2.26
CA THR A 348 -49.82 -7.61 -2.52
C THR A 348 -49.62 -7.82 -4.02
N PRO A 349 -48.65 -7.22 -4.68
CA PRO A 349 -48.32 -7.57 -6.06
C PRO A 349 -47.68 -8.96 -6.07
N ARG A 350 -48.33 -9.90 -6.72
CA ARG A 350 -47.72 -11.16 -7.13
C ARG A 350 -46.67 -10.82 -8.19
N VAL A 351 -45.42 -11.06 -7.88
CA VAL A 351 -44.36 -11.03 -8.89
C VAL A 351 -44.55 -12.28 -9.75
N GLU A 352 -45.10 -12.10 -10.92
CA GLU A 352 -45.03 -13.11 -11.97
C GLU A 352 -43.64 -13.07 -12.56
N ALA A 353 -42.92 -14.18 -12.45
CA ALA A 353 -41.66 -14.40 -13.14
C ALA A 353 -41.96 -14.34 -14.65
N GLY A 354 -41.48 -13.27 -15.29
CA GLY A 354 -41.53 -13.14 -16.75
C GLY A 354 -40.67 -14.23 -17.40
N ALA A 355 -41.27 -14.90 -18.37
CA ALA A 355 -40.59 -15.89 -19.20
C ALA A 355 -39.36 -15.26 -19.93
N PRO A 356 -38.30 -16.02 -20.19
CA PRO A 356 -37.13 -15.51 -20.88
C PRO A 356 -37.49 -15.18 -22.33
N VAL A 357 -37.30 -13.90 -22.71
CA VAL A 357 -37.36 -13.49 -24.10
C VAL A 357 -36.03 -13.85 -24.73
N GLY A 358 -36.03 -14.88 -25.58
CA GLY A 358 -34.91 -15.19 -26.44
C GLY A 358 -34.72 -14.09 -27.47
N SER A 359 -33.55 -13.51 -27.54
CA SER A 359 -33.04 -12.79 -28.70
C SER A 359 -31.82 -13.53 -29.26
N GLU A 360 -32.00 -14.07 -30.44
CA GLU A 360 -30.94 -14.52 -31.31
C GLU A 360 -30.06 -13.33 -31.66
N ASN A 361 -28.73 -13.52 -31.56
CA ASN A 361 -27.59 -12.68 -31.89
C ASN A 361 -26.90 -11.99 -30.69
N ASP A 362 -26.27 -12.79 -29.85
CA ASP A 362 -25.11 -12.38 -29.08
C ASP A 362 -23.95 -13.31 -29.41
N GLU A 363 -23.05 -12.80 -30.28
CA GLU A 363 -21.73 -13.39 -30.41
C GLU A 363 -20.98 -13.27 -29.08
N GLU A 364 -20.70 -14.39 -28.55
CA GLU A 364 -19.77 -14.85 -27.55
C GLU A 364 -18.75 -13.81 -27.06
N TYR A 365 -18.99 -13.22 -25.89
CA TYR A 365 -17.93 -12.79 -25.02
C TYR A 365 -17.62 -13.93 -24.06
N THR A 366 -16.81 -14.87 -24.50
CA THR A 366 -16.27 -15.94 -23.64
C THR A 366 -15.26 -15.31 -22.68
N GLY A 367 -15.76 -14.90 -21.51
CA GLY A 367 -14.94 -14.88 -20.31
C GLY A 367 -14.37 -16.28 -20.13
N VAL A 368 -13.06 -16.39 -19.95
CA VAL A 368 -12.36 -17.65 -19.74
C VAL A 368 -12.94 -18.32 -18.49
N LEU A 369 -13.99 -19.11 -18.70
CA LEU A 369 -14.34 -20.19 -17.81
C LEU A 369 -13.37 -21.33 -18.14
N PHE A 370 -12.56 -21.69 -17.17
CA PHE A 370 -11.77 -22.91 -17.22
C PHE A 370 -12.73 -24.09 -17.47
N HIS A 371 -12.86 -24.52 -18.72
CA HIS A 371 -13.28 -25.86 -19.02
C HIS A 371 -12.07 -26.77 -18.81
N GLY A 372 -11.84 -27.15 -17.55
CA GLY A 372 -11.06 -28.32 -17.24
C GLY A 372 -11.91 -29.54 -17.55
N GLU A 373 -11.36 -30.46 -18.35
CA GLU A 373 -11.84 -31.83 -18.43
C GLU A 373 -12.15 -32.35 -17.03
N GLN A 374 -13.16 -33.22 -16.91
CA GLN A 374 -13.54 -33.92 -15.69
C GLN A 374 -12.35 -34.74 -15.15
N THR A 375 -11.41 -34.10 -14.52
CA THR A 375 -10.56 -34.71 -13.51
C THR A 375 -11.40 -34.69 -12.23
N SER A 376 -11.60 -35.83 -11.63
CA SER A 376 -12.20 -36.02 -10.32
C SER A 376 -11.64 -34.94 -9.40
N ASP A 377 -12.51 -34.05 -8.90
CA ASP A 377 -12.13 -32.98 -7.96
C ASP A 377 -11.43 -33.65 -6.77
N PRO A 378 -10.13 -33.42 -6.56
CA PRO A 378 -9.40 -34.03 -5.45
C PRO A 378 -9.90 -33.53 -4.08
N PHE A 379 -10.82 -32.54 -4.06
CA PHE A 379 -11.44 -31.98 -2.87
C PHE A 379 -12.92 -32.32 -2.72
N ALA A 380 -13.46 -33.19 -3.59
CA ALA A 380 -14.85 -33.66 -3.45
C ALA A 380 -15.00 -34.40 -2.11
N GLY A 381 -15.69 -33.75 -1.15
CA GLY A 381 -15.92 -34.24 0.21
C GLY A 381 -15.12 -33.56 1.30
N GLN A 382 -14.29 -32.56 1.00
CA GLN A 382 -13.62 -31.74 2.00
C GLN A 382 -14.45 -30.50 2.35
N HIS A 383 -14.51 -30.18 3.65
CA HIS A 383 -15.09 -28.94 4.14
C HIS A 383 -14.36 -27.73 3.56
N SER A 384 -15.12 -26.70 3.14
CA SER A 384 -14.58 -25.48 2.55
C SER A 384 -15.27 -24.24 3.13
N ILE A 385 -14.52 -23.21 3.46
CA ILE A 385 -15.08 -21.92 3.90
C ILE A 385 -16.01 -21.28 2.89
N MET A 386 -15.93 -21.68 1.61
CA MET A 386 -16.79 -21.19 0.53
C MET A 386 -18.15 -21.88 0.51
N THR A 387 -18.25 -23.09 1.02
CA THR A 387 -19.46 -23.92 1.03
C THR A 387 -20.03 -24.14 2.42
N ASP A 388 -19.16 -24.24 3.44
CA ASP A 388 -19.58 -24.46 4.82
C ASP A 388 -20.29 -23.22 5.38
N THR A 389 -21.30 -23.48 6.17
CA THR A 389 -22.20 -22.46 6.71
C THR A 389 -21.82 -22.06 8.14
N LEU A 390 -22.43 -21.01 8.65
CA LEU A 390 -22.25 -20.61 10.04
C LEU A 390 -22.78 -21.64 11.03
N ALA A 391 -23.81 -22.41 10.65
CA ALA A 391 -24.34 -23.50 11.46
C ALA A 391 -23.27 -24.59 11.72
N ASP A 392 -22.40 -24.89 10.75
CA ASP A 392 -21.35 -25.89 10.86
C ASP A 392 -20.28 -25.53 11.90
N LEU A 393 -20.09 -24.24 12.17
CA LEU A 393 -19.17 -23.71 13.20
C LEU A 393 -19.69 -23.87 14.62
N LYS A 394 -20.94 -24.32 14.81
CA LYS A 394 -21.60 -24.42 16.12
C LYS A 394 -21.42 -23.12 16.93
N PRO A 395 -22.02 -22.00 16.49
CA PRO A 395 -21.89 -20.71 17.15
C PRO A 395 -22.28 -20.77 18.62
N ARG A 396 -21.66 -19.95 19.46
CA ARG A 396 -22.01 -19.88 20.87
C ARG A 396 -23.38 -19.23 21.03
N LYS A 397 -24.14 -19.66 22.02
CA LYS A 397 -25.36 -18.95 22.42
C LYS A 397 -25.03 -17.52 22.85
N PRO A 398 -25.80 -16.53 22.41
CA PRO A 398 -25.58 -15.14 22.79
C PRO A 398 -25.88 -14.92 24.27
N LEU A 399 -25.13 -14.02 24.92
CA LEU A 399 -25.54 -13.44 26.20
C LEU A 399 -26.65 -12.43 25.88
N ILE A 400 -27.87 -12.72 26.32
CA ILE A 400 -29.06 -11.90 26.05
C ILE A 400 -29.44 -11.13 27.30
N ALA A 401 -29.73 -9.84 27.16
CA ALA A 401 -30.27 -9.00 28.22
C ALA A 401 -31.32 -8.02 27.66
N HIS A 402 -32.15 -7.48 28.54
CA HIS A 402 -33.03 -6.37 28.23
C HIS A 402 -32.28 -5.04 28.30
N GLY A 403 -32.60 -4.09 27.43
CA GLY A 403 -31.94 -2.80 27.39
C GLY A 403 -32.05 -1.95 28.67
N ASP A 404 -32.95 -2.29 29.56
CA ASP A 404 -33.24 -1.56 30.81
C ASP A 404 -32.36 -1.97 32.02
N ILE A 405 -31.49 -2.97 31.88
CA ILE A 405 -30.52 -3.29 32.94
C ILE A 405 -29.52 -2.15 33.12
N SER A 406 -28.91 -2.03 34.28
CA SER A 406 -27.90 -1.03 34.56
C SER A 406 -26.57 -1.35 33.84
N LEU A 407 -25.75 -0.33 33.60
CA LEU A 407 -24.38 -0.53 33.08
C LEU A 407 -23.53 -1.38 34.04
N ALA A 408 -23.70 -1.21 35.35
CA ALA A 408 -23.00 -2.03 36.34
C ALA A 408 -23.32 -3.51 36.18
N GLU A 409 -24.59 -3.86 36.10
CA GLU A 409 -25.06 -5.24 35.89
C GLU A 409 -24.59 -5.81 34.56
N ALA A 410 -24.67 -5.02 33.46
CA ALA A 410 -24.21 -5.45 32.14
C ALA A 410 -22.72 -5.75 32.12
N ILE A 411 -21.89 -4.90 32.75
CA ILE A 411 -20.44 -5.07 32.83
C ILE A 411 -20.09 -6.29 33.68
N ASP A 412 -20.79 -6.51 34.81
CA ASP A 412 -20.57 -7.65 35.67
C ASP A 412 -20.93 -8.98 35.00
N GLN A 413 -22.00 -9.01 34.20
CA GLN A 413 -22.38 -10.19 33.39
C GLN A 413 -21.34 -10.48 32.31
N LEU A 414 -20.84 -9.47 31.58
CA LEU A 414 -19.77 -9.64 30.59
C LEU A 414 -18.49 -10.23 31.23
N LYS A 415 -18.10 -9.73 32.41
CA LYS A 415 -16.95 -10.24 33.17
C LYS A 415 -17.15 -11.65 33.68
N ALA A 416 -18.29 -11.93 34.30
CA ALA A 416 -18.59 -13.23 34.90
C ALA A 416 -18.58 -14.37 33.89
N LEU A 417 -19.07 -14.09 32.65
CA LEU A 417 -19.14 -15.07 31.59
C LEU A 417 -17.93 -15.01 30.64
N ASN A 418 -17.00 -14.09 30.86
CA ASN A 418 -15.81 -13.87 30.02
C ASN A 418 -16.17 -13.75 28.53
N VAL A 419 -17.16 -12.91 28.24
CA VAL A 419 -17.62 -12.63 26.87
C VAL A 419 -17.50 -11.15 26.54
N GLY A 420 -17.07 -10.82 25.34
CA GLY A 420 -16.84 -9.45 24.88
C GLY A 420 -18.07 -8.76 24.28
N LEU A 421 -19.24 -9.42 24.26
CA LEU A 421 -20.46 -8.91 23.63
C LEU A 421 -21.70 -9.39 24.36
N MET A 422 -22.61 -8.47 24.64
CA MET A 422 -23.96 -8.68 25.13
C MET A 422 -24.97 -8.29 24.04
N THR A 423 -25.96 -9.12 23.81
CA THR A 423 -27.03 -8.92 22.84
C THR A 423 -28.25 -8.36 23.54
N LEU A 424 -28.76 -7.23 23.08
CA LEU A 424 -29.90 -6.58 23.69
C LEU A 424 -31.17 -6.84 22.86
N VAL A 425 -32.23 -7.22 23.56
CA VAL A 425 -33.53 -7.56 22.95
C VAL A 425 -34.65 -6.71 23.53
N ASP A 426 -35.74 -6.58 22.77
CA ASP A 426 -37.02 -6.02 23.24
C ASP A 426 -37.89 -7.04 23.95
N ASP A 427 -39.10 -6.62 24.40
CA ASP A 427 -40.09 -7.44 25.08
C ASP A 427 -40.59 -8.63 24.23
N THR A 428 -40.39 -8.60 22.92
CA THR A 428 -40.76 -9.68 21.99
C THR A 428 -39.60 -10.65 21.75
N GLY A 429 -38.42 -10.38 22.31
CA GLY A 429 -37.19 -11.15 22.14
C GLY A 429 -36.43 -10.82 20.85
N LYS A 430 -36.85 -9.79 20.10
CA LYS A 430 -36.11 -9.35 18.90
C LYS A 430 -34.91 -8.50 19.24
N LEU A 431 -33.87 -8.62 18.41
CA LEU A 431 -32.65 -7.87 18.53
C LEU A 431 -32.86 -6.36 18.36
N VAL A 432 -32.47 -5.56 19.36
CA VAL A 432 -32.45 -4.08 19.30
C VAL A 432 -31.07 -3.48 19.22
N GLY A 433 -30.04 -4.19 19.67
CA GLY A 433 -28.67 -3.70 19.65
C GLY A 433 -27.69 -4.63 20.34
N VAL A 434 -26.44 -4.17 20.44
CA VAL A 434 -25.38 -4.86 21.19
C VAL A 434 -24.65 -3.90 22.11
N PHE A 435 -24.13 -4.43 23.21
CA PHE A 435 -23.21 -3.72 24.10
C PHE A 435 -21.93 -4.53 24.22
N THR A 436 -20.80 -3.89 23.94
CA THR A 436 -19.49 -4.56 23.84
C THR A 436 -18.47 -3.96 24.79
N GLU A 437 -17.35 -4.69 25.03
CA GLU A 437 -16.17 -4.14 25.71
C GLU A 437 -15.70 -2.82 25.06
N GLY A 438 -15.80 -2.71 23.73
CA GLY A 438 -15.45 -1.48 23.01
C GLY A 438 -16.36 -0.30 23.35
N ASP A 439 -17.66 -0.56 23.62
CA ASP A 439 -18.60 0.48 24.05
C ASP A 439 -18.29 0.91 25.50
N VAL A 440 -17.90 -0.02 26.38
CA VAL A 440 -17.44 0.30 27.73
C VAL A 440 -16.28 1.28 27.70
N PHE A 441 -15.24 0.99 26.89
CA PHE A 441 -14.07 1.88 26.76
C PHE A 441 -14.39 3.23 26.15
N LYS A 442 -15.25 3.26 25.14
CA LYS A 442 -15.49 4.49 24.34
C LYS A 442 -16.56 5.40 24.94
N LYS A 443 -17.57 4.83 25.61
CA LYS A 443 -18.78 5.56 26.00
C LYS A 443 -19.00 5.61 27.52
N VAL A 444 -18.31 4.76 28.31
CA VAL A 444 -18.58 4.60 29.73
C VAL A 444 -17.38 5.03 30.57
N VAL A 445 -16.18 4.51 30.28
CA VAL A 445 -14.99 4.80 31.11
C VAL A 445 -14.65 6.28 31.09
N GLY A 446 -14.61 6.88 32.30
CA GLY A 446 -14.30 8.31 32.48
C GLY A 446 -15.39 9.28 32.04
N GLN A 447 -16.60 8.78 31.68
CA GLN A 447 -17.73 9.62 31.27
C GLN A 447 -18.96 9.45 32.19
N ILE A 448 -19.05 8.32 32.92
CA ILE A 448 -20.18 8.00 33.77
C ILE A 448 -19.70 7.76 35.21
N ASP A 449 -20.18 8.56 36.12
CA ASP A 449 -19.81 8.46 37.55
C ASP A 449 -20.61 7.39 38.30
N ASP A 450 -21.88 7.19 37.94
CA ASP A 450 -22.74 6.19 38.58
C ASP A 450 -23.28 5.17 37.55
N LEU A 451 -22.61 4.04 37.46
CA LEU A 451 -22.96 2.93 36.58
C LEU A 451 -24.27 2.21 37.00
N SER A 452 -24.72 2.37 38.22
CA SER A 452 -25.95 1.70 38.73
C SER A 452 -27.24 2.36 38.23
N GLN A 453 -27.19 3.64 37.93
CA GLN A 453 -28.33 4.42 37.45
C GLN A 453 -28.42 4.49 35.90
N ALA A 454 -27.29 4.38 35.22
CA ALA A 454 -27.23 4.45 33.76
C ALA A 454 -27.74 3.14 33.13
N LYS A 455 -28.61 3.24 32.11
CA LYS A 455 -29.20 2.11 31.40
C LYS A 455 -28.36 1.70 30.21
N VAL A 456 -28.19 0.39 29.98
CA VAL A 456 -27.33 -0.14 28.91
C VAL A 456 -27.85 0.26 27.50
N LYS A 457 -29.15 0.43 27.31
CA LYS A 457 -29.76 0.86 26.03
C LYS A 457 -29.28 2.22 25.56
N ASP A 458 -28.90 3.12 26.47
CA ASP A 458 -28.45 4.48 26.14
C ASP A 458 -27.00 4.50 25.59
N TYR A 459 -26.26 3.42 25.80
CA TYR A 459 -24.83 3.26 25.43
C TYR A 459 -24.58 2.14 24.43
N MET A 460 -25.61 1.37 24.07
CA MET A 460 -25.51 0.29 23.10
C MET A 460 -25.16 0.80 21.69
N THR A 461 -24.76 -0.12 20.85
CA THR A 461 -24.67 0.09 19.41
C THR A 461 -25.96 -0.45 18.76
N PRO A 462 -26.87 0.41 18.28
CA PRO A 462 -28.07 0.00 17.57
C PRO A 462 -27.74 -0.41 16.12
N ARG A 463 -28.67 -1.06 15.41
CA ARG A 463 -28.52 -1.45 13.97
C ARG A 463 -27.32 -2.33 13.72
N VAL A 464 -27.29 -3.48 14.33
CA VAL A 464 -26.21 -4.47 14.19
C VAL A 464 -26.42 -5.26 12.90
N THR A 465 -25.35 -5.49 12.15
CA THR A 465 -25.34 -6.44 11.03
C THR A 465 -25.53 -7.86 11.55
N THR A 466 -26.56 -8.54 11.10
CA THR A 466 -26.87 -9.93 11.45
C THR A 466 -26.76 -10.84 10.24
N LEU A 467 -26.50 -12.10 10.48
CA LEU A 467 -26.45 -13.14 9.45
C LEU A 467 -27.42 -14.27 9.81
N LYS A 468 -27.71 -15.10 8.81
CA LYS A 468 -28.51 -16.32 8.97
C LYS A 468 -27.59 -17.53 9.17
N PRO A 469 -28.06 -18.61 9.79
CA PRO A 469 -27.27 -19.83 10.01
C PRO A 469 -26.72 -20.45 8.71
N GLU A 470 -27.43 -20.34 7.61
CA GLU A 470 -27.06 -20.86 6.28
C GLU A 470 -26.07 -19.98 5.51
N THR A 471 -25.71 -18.84 6.06
CA THR A 471 -24.69 -17.96 5.46
C THR A 471 -23.31 -18.66 5.46
N THR A 472 -22.54 -18.52 4.38
CA THR A 472 -21.23 -19.14 4.27
C THR A 472 -20.20 -18.49 5.21
N ILE A 473 -19.23 -19.29 5.67
CA ILE A 473 -18.12 -18.81 6.52
C ILE A 473 -17.31 -17.72 5.80
N ALA A 474 -17.10 -17.88 4.48
CA ALA A 474 -16.39 -16.90 3.66
C ALA A 474 -17.07 -15.53 3.67
N TYR A 475 -18.41 -15.48 3.56
CA TYR A 475 -19.15 -14.22 3.59
C TYR A 475 -19.10 -13.56 4.97
N ALA A 476 -19.20 -14.32 6.05
CA ALA A 476 -19.06 -13.79 7.40
C ALA A 476 -17.67 -13.20 7.65
N LEU A 477 -16.60 -13.88 7.18
CA LEU A 477 -15.23 -13.37 7.21
C LEU A 477 -15.09 -12.08 6.42
N HIS A 478 -15.67 -12.04 5.22
CA HIS A 478 -15.65 -10.83 4.39
C HIS A 478 -16.26 -9.64 5.12
N LEU A 479 -17.43 -9.80 5.75
CA LEU A 479 -18.06 -8.74 6.53
C LEU A 479 -17.23 -8.33 7.76
N MET A 480 -16.65 -9.30 8.47
CA MET A 480 -15.76 -9.01 9.61
C MET A 480 -14.56 -8.16 9.18
N CYS A 481 -13.93 -8.49 8.04
CA CYS A 481 -12.81 -7.74 7.49
C CYS A 481 -13.22 -6.35 6.96
N LEU A 482 -14.31 -6.26 6.24
CA LEU A 482 -14.80 -5.03 5.61
C LEU A 482 -15.17 -3.96 6.65
N HIS A 483 -15.82 -4.38 7.73
CA HIS A 483 -16.35 -3.47 8.76
C HIS A 483 -15.54 -3.45 10.06
N GLY A 484 -14.48 -4.25 10.18
CA GLY A 484 -13.67 -4.34 11.38
C GLY A 484 -14.37 -5.03 12.56
N PHE A 485 -15.39 -5.83 12.31
CA PHE A 485 -16.10 -6.55 13.36
C PHE A 485 -15.27 -7.72 13.87
N ARG A 486 -15.30 -7.93 15.19
CA ARG A 486 -14.73 -9.13 15.82
C ARG A 486 -15.77 -10.20 16.14
N HIS A 487 -17.06 -9.84 16.05
CA HIS A 487 -18.19 -10.69 16.30
C HIS A 487 -19.31 -10.41 15.29
N VAL A 488 -20.00 -11.45 14.87
CA VAL A 488 -21.21 -11.37 14.04
C VAL A 488 -22.33 -12.09 14.78
N LEU A 489 -23.51 -11.49 14.80
CA LEU A 489 -24.72 -12.08 15.35
C LEU A 489 -25.44 -12.91 14.30
N ILE A 490 -25.89 -14.08 14.71
CA ILE A 490 -26.73 -14.97 13.91
C ILE A 490 -28.15 -14.86 14.50
N VAL A 491 -29.12 -14.66 13.62
CA VAL A 491 -30.53 -14.54 14.00
C VAL A 491 -31.36 -15.57 13.26
N ASP A 492 -32.45 -16.00 13.89
CA ASP A 492 -33.45 -16.86 13.28
C ASP A 492 -34.35 -16.09 12.28
N ASP A 493 -35.37 -16.76 11.72
CA ASP A 493 -36.28 -16.16 10.76
C ASP A 493 -37.23 -15.11 11.36
N GLU A 494 -37.40 -15.13 12.67
CA GLU A 494 -38.17 -14.14 13.42
C GLU A 494 -37.33 -12.92 13.85
N GLY A 495 -36.00 -12.93 13.58
CA GLY A 495 -35.07 -11.88 13.97
C GLY A 495 -34.61 -11.95 15.43
N LYS A 496 -34.81 -13.11 16.09
CA LYS A 496 -34.30 -13.36 17.44
C LYS A 496 -32.86 -13.84 17.40
N PRO A 497 -32.01 -13.44 18.35
CA PRO A 497 -30.64 -13.88 18.43
C PRO A 497 -30.52 -15.39 18.68
N ASP A 498 -29.90 -16.13 17.76
CA ASP A 498 -29.67 -17.57 17.84
C ASP A 498 -28.21 -17.94 18.12
N GLY A 499 -27.27 -17.12 17.67
CA GLY A 499 -25.85 -17.38 17.85
C GLY A 499 -24.94 -16.17 17.76
N VAL A 500 -23.72 -16.31 18.30
CA VAL A 500 -22.62 -15.36 18.15
C VAL A 500 -21.40 -16.07 17.60
N LEU A 501 -20.88 -15.56 16.48
CA LEU A 501 -19.65 -16.01 15.88
C LEU A 501 -18.54 -14.99 16.14
N SER A 502 -17.43 -15.42 16.75
CA SER A 502 -16.23 -14.58 16.89
C SER A 502 -15.21 -14.89 15.81
N PHE A 503 -14.41 -13.88 15.42
CA PHE A 503 -13.28 -14.08 14.51
C PHE A 503 -12.34 -15.21 14.97
N ARG A 504 -12.12 -15.36 16.29
CA ARG A 504 -11.33 -16.48 16.85
C ARG A 504 -11.94 -17.85 16.58
N ALA A 505 -13.26 -17.96 16.53
CA ALA A 505 -13.92 -19.23 16.23
C ALA A 505 -13.68 -19.64 14.78
N VAL A 506 -13.73 -18.70 13.85
CA VAL A 506 -13.41 -18.92 12.43
C VAL A 506 -11.93 -19.32 12.26
N VAL A 507 -11.01 -18.60 12.90
CA VAL A 507 -9.58 -18.95 12.86
C VAL A 507 -9.33 -20.36 13.42
N ARG A 508 -10.03 -20.76 14.47
CA ARG A 508 -9.92 -22.11 15.04
C ARG A 508 -10.42 -23.18 14.08
N TYR A 509 -11.53 -22.92 13.41
CA TYR A 509 -12.07 -23.79 12.37
C TYR A 509 -11.05 -23.97 11.24
N LEU A 510 -10.54 -22.86 10.67
CA LEU A 510 -9.51 -22.91 9.64
C LEU A 510 -8.27 -23.70 10.07
N LYS A 511 -7.78 -23.47 11.30
CA LYS A 511 -6.62 -24.20 11.83
C LYS A 511 -6.87 -25.70 11.90
N LYS A 512 -8.08 -26.13 12.24
CA LYS A 512 -8.46 -27.53 12.29
C LYS A 512 -8.51 -28.16 10.90
N GLU A 513 -9.11 -27.45 9.95
CA GLU A 513 -9.22 -27.91 8.56
C GLU A 513 -7.84 -28.00 7.87
N PHE A 514 -6.98 -26.99 8.05
CA PHE A 514 -5.61 -27.03 7.51
C PHE A 514 -4.71 -28.07 8.20
N ALA A 515 -4.95 -28.41 9.46
CA ALA A 515 -4.20 -29.48 10.14
C ALA A 515 -4.58 -30.89 9.67
N SER A 516 -5.74 -31.06 9.03
CA SER A 516 -6.15 -32.32 8.41
C SER A 516 -5.56 -32.54 7.01
N LEU A 517 -4.92 -31.50 6.44
CA LEU A 517 -4.28 -31.52 5.12
C LEU A 517 -2.75 -31.70 5.19
N SER A 518 -2.17 -31.73 6.39
CA SER A 518 -0.76 -32.03 6.68
C SER A 518 -0.62 -33.44 7.30
#